data_923fc929331cd7ba18c651fbec74c048
#
_entry.id   923fc929331cd7ba18c651fbec74c048
#
_cell.length_a   1.000
_cell.length_b   1.000
_cell.length_c   1.000
_cell.angle_alpha   90.00
_cell.angle_beta   90.00
_cell.angle_gamma   90.00
#
_symmetry.space_group_name_H-M   'P 1'
#
loop_
_entity.id
_entity.type
_entity.pdbx_description
1 polymer ?
#
loop_
_entity_poly.entity_id
_entity_poly.type
_entity_poly.pdbx_seq_one_letter_code
_entity_poly.pdbx_strand_id
1 'polypeptide(L)'
;GDVYKRQIICGGTGLYIKFLLNELSAIPEIPPSIKLEAREKLEDLGNKNFRELLSKNDPVSARRIKSGDTNRLLRAWEVFTATNKPLSYWHEQSRETGSQHKFFKVCLMPERKALYSKCDKRFLDFIEQGAADEARALDSINVSPELPASKTLGLLELIKYTKGELELSDAVEQAQRATRLYAKRQLTWFRHQLDEDFLIQNLSCSKTVSDCFKKIVNFLG
;
A
#
# COMPACT_ATOMS: atom_id res chain seq x y z
N GLY A 1 4.10 -8.96 -34.82
CA GLY A 1 3.41 -9.56 -34.09
C GLY A 1 3.09 -9.31 -32.63
N ASP A 2 3.21 -10.30 -31.82
CA ASP A 2 2.55 -10.46 -30.52
C ASP A 2 3.27 -9.90 -29.28
N VAL A 3 4.03 -8.84 -29.42
CA VAL A 3 4.79 -8.22 -28.31
C VAL A 3 3.86 -7.71 -27.19
N TYR A 4 2.61 -7.41 -27.50
CA TYR A 4 1.63 -6.86 -26.53
C TYR A 4 0.92 -7.91 -25.67
N LYS A 5 1.15 -9.20 -25.91
CA LYS A 5 0.44 -10.26 -25.17
C LYS A 5 1.14 -10.73 -23.91
N ARG A 6 2.37 -10.28 -23.66
CA ARG A 6 3.19 -10.71 -22.51
C ARG A 6 3.79 -9.51 -21.82
N GLN A 7 3.29 -9.19 -20.63
CA GLN A 7 3.75 -8.04 -19.84
C GLN A 7 4.38 -8.53 -18.54
N ILE A 8 5.47 -7.87 -18.13
CA ILE A 8 6.07 -8.05 -16.81
C ILE A 8 5.64 -6.86 -15.95
N ILE A 9 4.94 -7.15 -14.86
CA ILE A 9 4.49 -6.16 -13.90
C ILE A 9 5.32 -6.31 -12.65
N CYS A 10 6.04 -5.24 -12.25
CA CYS A 10 6.88 -5.22 -11.06
C CYS A 10 6.31 -4.23 -10.05
N GLY A 11 6.29 -4.62 -8.77
CA GLY A 11 5.84 -3.72 -7.72
C GLY A 11 5.80 -4.37 -6.34
N GLY A 12 5.58 -3.53 -5.32
CA GLY A 12 5.49 -3.95 -3.92
C GLY A 12 4.18 -3.52 -3.25
N THR A 13 3.28 -2.84 -3.97
CA THR A 13 2.00 -2.39 -3.43
C THR A 13 0.98 -3.52 -3.51
N GLY A 14 0.87 -4.30 -2.43
CA GLY A 14 0.02 -5.49 -2.36
C GLY A 14 -1.42 -5.24 -2.78
N LEU A 15 -1.99 -4.06 -2.46
CA LEU A 15 -3.35 -3.72 -2.86
C LEU A 15 -3.51 -3.65 -4.39
N TYR A 16 -2.57 -3.04 -5.11
CA TYR A 16 -2.61 -2.98 -6.58
C TYR A 16 -2.44 -4.35 -7.21
N ILE A 17 -1.54 -5.17 -6.63
CA ILE A 17 -1.37 -6.56 -7.08
C ILE A 17 -2.67 -7.34 -6.86
N LYS A 18 -3.31 -7.19 -5.70
CA LYS A 18 -4.59 -7.84 -5.43
C LYS A 18 -5.67 -7.43 -6.45
N PHE A 19 -5.73 -6.15 -6.79
CA PHE A 19 -6.67 -5.65 -7.80
C PHE A 19 -6.42 -6.22 -9.18
N LEU A 20 -5.14 -6.32 -9.57
CA LEU A 20 -4.76 -6.89 -10.84
C LEU A 20 -5.15 -8.37 -10.95
N LEU A 21 -4.96 -9.14 -9.87
CA LEU A 21 -5.19 -10.58 -9.86
C LEU A 21 -6.68 -10.98 -9.71
N ASN A 22 -7.46 -10.21 -8.96
CA ASN A 22 -8.80 -10.63 -8.52
C ASN A 22 -9.93 -9.71 -8.98
N GLU A 23 -9.65 -8.75 -9.86
CA GLU A 23 -10.59 -7.67 -10.21
C GLU A 23 -11.14 -6.89 -8.99
N LEU A 24 -11.58 -5.67 -9.23
CA LEU A 24 -12.08 -4.76 -8.19
C LEU A 24 -13.56 -5.02 -7.91
N SER A 25 -13.93 -4.91 -6.64
CA SER A 25 -15.33 -4.62 -6.31
C SER A 25 -15.74 -3.35 -7.04
N ALA A 26 -16.79 -3.41 -7.83
CA ALA A 26 -17.31 -2.26 -8.59
C ALA A 26 -18.01 -1.24 -7.66
N ILE A 27 -17.30 -0.79 -6.61
CA ILE A 27 -17.81 0.23 -5.70
C ILE A 27 -17.85 1.56 -6.46
N PRO A 28 -19.00 2.24 -6.52
CA PRO A 28 -19.11 3.55 -7.15
C PRO A 28 -18.14 4.57 -6.54
N GLU A 29 -17.84 5.62 -7.29
CA GLU A 29 -17.05 6.74 -6.78
C GLU A 29 -17.80 7.43 -5.64
N ILE A 30 -17.09 7.66 -4.54
CA ILE A 30 -17.65 8.30 -3.35
C ILE A 30 -17.43 9.81 -3.45
N PRO A 31 -18.50 10.61 -3.41
CA PRO A 31 -18.40 12.06 -3.45
C PRO A 31 -17.52 12.62 -2.35
N PRO A 32 -16.73 13.69 -2.62
CA PRO A 32 -15.88 14.33 -1.61
C PRO A 32 -16.66 14.83 -0.39
N SER A 33 -17.90 15.29 -0.57
CA SER A 33 -18.78 15.74 0.52
C SER A 33 -19.06 14.64 1.54
N ILE A 34 -19.33 13.40 1.09
CA ILE A 34 -19.55 12.24 1.97
C ILE A 34 -18.28 11.88 2.73
N LYS A 35 -17.11 12.00 2.09
CA LYS A 35 -15.82 11.76 2.77
C LYS A 35 -15.57 12.79 3.88
N LEU A 36 -15.92 14.05 3.65
CA LEU A 36 -15.80 15.11 4.63
C LEU A 36 -16.75 14.87 5.80
N GLU A 37 -18.04 14.67 5.53
CA GLU A 37 -19.05 14.36 6.54
C GLU A 37 -18.68 13.13 7.40
N ALA A 38 -18.13 12.08 6.78
CA ALA A 38 -17.69 10.90 7.51
C ALA A 38 -16.54 11.20 8.48
N ARG A 39 -15.60 12.07 8.09
CA ARG A 39 -14.49 12.50 8.95
C ARG A 39 -14.99 13.33 10.13
N GLU A 40 -15.81 14.34 9.88
CA GLU A 40 -16.41 15.18 10.92
C GLU A 40 -17.18 14.32 11.93
N LYS A 41 -18.01 13.42 11.43
CA LYS A 41 -18.78 12.49 12.29
C LYS A 41 -17.89 11.56 13.11
N LEU A 42 -16.76 11.13 12.57
CA LEU A 42 -15.79 10.33 13.32
C LEU A 42 -15.08 11.15 14.40
N GLU A 43 -14.72 12.39 14.13
CA GLU A 43 -14.11 13.31 15.08
C GLU A 43 -15.06 13.58 16.26
N ASP A 44 -16.35 13.83 15.97
CA ASP A 44 -17.38 14.09 16.99
C ASP A 44 -17.66 12.87 17.87
N LEU A 45 -17.78 11.69 17.28
CA LEU A 45 -18.19 10.48 18.02
C LEU A 45 -17.01 9.71 18.63
N GLY A 46 -15.83 9.89 18.09
CA GLY A 46 -14.67 9.06 18.38
C GLY A 46 -14.80 7.63 17.84
N ASN A 47 -13.68 6.92 17.79
CA ASN A 47 -13.56 5.62 17.14
C ASN A 47 -14.54 4.55 17.64
N LYS A 48 -14.82 4.53 18.94
CA LYS A 48 -15.69 3.53 19.57
C LYS A 48 -17.14 3.70 19.14
N ASN A 49 -17.68 4.89 19.32
CA ASN A 49 -19.10 5.16 19.01
C ASN A 49 -19.34 5.13 17.50
N PHE A 50 -18.36 5.58 16.70
CA PHE A 50 -18.43 5.48 15.25
C PHE A 50 -18.49 4.02 14.77
N ARG A 51 -17.74 3.12 15.40
CA ARG A 51 -17.83 1.68 15.14
C ARG A 51 -19.20 1.11 15.52
N GLU A 52 -19.75 1.51 16.64
CA GLU A 52 -21.10 1.10 17.06
C GLU A 52 -22.15 1.58 16.06
N LEU A 53 -22.01 2.81 15.54
CA LEU A 53 -22.86 3.33 14.48
C LEU A 53 -22.74 2.52 13.19
N LEU A 54 -21.50 2.21 12.76
CA LEU A 54 -21.25 1.36 11.60
C LEU A 54 -21.86 -0.04 11.79
N SER A 55 -21.80 -0.61 12.99
CA SER A 55 -22.28 -1.97 13.26
C SER A 55 -23.78 -2.15 13.04
N LYS A 56 -24.57 -1.07 13.10
CA LYS A 56 -26.00 -1.08 12.80
C LYS A 56 -26.30 -1.28 11.32
N ASN A 57 -25.37 -0.87 10.44
CA ASN A 57 -25.54 -0.88 8.99
C ASN A 57 -24.65 -1.91 8.28
N ASP A 58 -23.46 -2.17 8.82
CA ASP A 58 -22.50 -3.17 8.32
C ASP A 58 -21.85 -3.93 9.51
N PRO A 59 -22.59 -4.83 10.14
CA PRO A 59 -22.08 -5.60 11.30
C PRO A 59 -20.91 -6.52 10.91
N VAL A 60 -20.81 -6.93 9.65
CA VAL A 60 -19.72 -7.78 9.16
C VAL A 60 -18.41 -6.98 9.13
N SER A 61 -18.41 -5.81 8.48
CA SER A 61 -17.24 -4.94 8.45
C SER A 61 -16.85 -4.44 9.85
N ALA A 62 -17.81 -4.03 10.66
CA ALA A 62 -17.55 -3.56 12.02
C ALA A 62 -16.84 -4.60 12.89
N ARG A 63 -17.14 -5.91 12.73
CA ARG A 63 -16.46 -7.00 13.44
C ARG A 63 -15.07 -7.29 12.90
N ARG A 64 -14.88 -7.20 11.58
CA ARG A 64 -13.59 -7.51 10.92
C ARG A 64 -12.54 -6.42 11.08
N ILE A 65 -12.96 -5.16 11.13
CA ILE A 65 -12.08 -4.01 11.25
C ILE A 65 -11.51 -3.97 12.66
N LYS A 66 -10.18 -3.92 12.81
CA LYS A 66 -9.52 -3.85 14.12
C LYS A 66 -9.83 -2.54 14.83
N SER A 67 -9.82 -2.57 16.17
CA SER A 67 -9.90 -1.35 16.97
C SER A 67 -8.73 -0.41 16.60
N GLY A 68 -9.03 0.85 16.31
CA GLY A 68 -8.03 1.85 15.90
C GLY A 68 -7.75 1.90 14.40
N ASP A 69 -8.30 1.01 13.57
CA ASP A 69 -8.20 1.13 12.10
C ASP A 69 -9.23 2.11 11.56
N THR A 70 -8.97 3.38 11.84
CA THR A 70 -9.83 4.53 11.52
C THR A 70 -10.12 4.63 10.01
N ASN A 71 -9.11 4.41 9.18
CA ASN A 71 -9.26 4.53 7.73
C ASN A 71 -10.24 3.49 7.16
N ARG A 72 -10.21 2.26 7.68
CA ARG A 72 -11.17 1.23 7.26
C ARG A 72 -12.57 1.48 7.79
N LEU A 73 -12.69 2.00 9.00
CA LEU A 73 -13.99 2.41 9.54
C LEU A 73 -14.61 3.51 8.69
N LEU A 74 -13.85 4.58 8.37
CA LEU A 74 -14.27 5.65 7.48
C LEU A 74 -14.71 5.09 6.12
N ARG A 75 -13.86 4.27 5.49
CA ARG A 75 -14.18 3.70 4.18
C ARG A 75 -15.47 2.88 4.18
N ALA A 76 -15.71 2.09 5.19
CA ALA A 76 -16.94 1.30 5.30
C ALA A 76 -18.17 2.19 5.45
N TRP A 77 -18.06 3.26 6.24
CA TRP A 77 -19.13 4.24 6.41
C TRP A 77 -19.40 5.05 5.15
N GLU A 78 -18.36 5.57 4.50
CA GLU A 78 -18.45 6.30 3.23
C GLU A 78 -19.18 5.49 2.15
N VAL A 79 -18.80 4.21 2.00
CA VAL A 79 -19.44 3.33 1.01
C VAL A 79 -20.90 3.11 1.34
N PHE A 80 -21.24 2.85 2.61
CA PHE A 80 -22.62 2.68 3.02
C PHE A 80 -23.44 3.96 2.77
N THR A 81 -22.93 5.11 3.19
CA THR A 81 -23.63 6.40 3.02
C THR A 81 -23.86 6.76 1.56
N ALA A 82 -22.89 6.48 0.70
CA ALA A 82 -22.99 6.80 -0.73
C ALA A 82 -23.87 5.84 -1.52
N THR A 83 -23.94 4.56 -1.12
CA THR A 83 -24.56 3.52 -1.95
C THR A 83 -25.77 2.85 -1.30
N ASN A 84 -26.04 3.15 -0.04
CA ASN A 84 -27.03 2.47 0.80
C ASN A 84 -26.83 0.93 0.85
N LYS A 85 -25.60 0.48 0.55
CA LYS A 85 -25.19 -0.94 0.63
C LYS A 85 -23.92 -1.05 1.46
N PRO A 86 -23.83 -2.05 2.38
CA PRO A 86 -22.65 -2.22 3.23
C PRO A 86 -21.41 -2.58 2.40
N LEU A 87 -20.21 -2.21 2.89
CA LEU A 87 -18.95 -2.57 2.24
C LEU A 87 -18.78 -4.09 2.12
N SER A 88 -19.28 -4.84 3.10
CA SER A 88 -19.29 -6.31 3.06
C SER A 88 -20.03 -6.87 1.85
N TYR A 89 -21.16 -6.28 1.45
CA TYR A 89 -21.88 -6.65 0.25
C TYR A 89 -21.02 -6.52 -1.02
N TRP A 90 -20.34 -5.37 -1.18
CA TRP A 90 -19.47 -5.14 -2.35
C TRP A 90 -18.28 -6.11 -2.40
N HIS A 91 -17.75 -6.50 -1.26
CA HIS A 91 -16.66 -7.47 -1.18
C HIS A 91 -17.12 -8.89 -1.53
N GLU A 92 -18.37 -9.24 -1.32
CA GLU A 92 -18.94 -10.54 -1.71
C GLU A 92 -19.12 -10.61 -3.22
N GLN A 93 -19.66 -9.56 -3.83
CA GLN A 93 -19.86 -9.49 -5.29
C GLN A 93 -18.55 -9.62 -6.07
N SER A 94 -17.43 -9.09 -5.56
CA SER A 94 -16.13 -9.15 -6.26
C SER A 94 -15.46 -10.53 -6.23
N ARG A 95 -15.94 -11.47 -5.44
CA ARG A 95 -15.39 -12.83 -5.39
C ARG A 95 -15.86 -13.72 -6.54
N GLU A 96 -16.89 -13.32 -7.24
CA GLU A 96 -17.50 -14.10 -8.32
C GLU A 96 -16.85 -13.82 -9.68
N THR A 97 -16.12 -12.73 -9.83
CA THR A 97 -15.44 -12.34 -11.06
C THR A 97 -13.93 -12.52 -10.88
N GLY A 98 -13.40 -13.65 -11.29
CA GLY A 98 -11.96 -13.88 -11.38
C GLY A 98 -11.36 -13.18 -12.60
N SER A 99 -10.08 -12.79 -12.56
CA SER A 99 -9.39 -12.21 -13.72
C SER A 99 -9.40 -13.18 -14.91
N GLN A 100 -9.74 -12.67 -16.10
CA GLN A 100 -9.66 -13.44 -17.35
C GLN A 100 -8.21 -13.69 -17.80
N HIS A 101 -7.24 -13.02 -17.19
CA HIS A 101 -5.83 -13.15 -17.52
C HIS A 101 -5.14 -14.22 -16.66
N LYS A 102 -4.21 -14.94 -17.31
CA LYS A 102 -3.32 -15.86 -16.60
C LYS A 102 -2.09 -15.11 -16.12
N PHE A 103 -1.74 -15.28 -14.85
CA PHE A 103 -0.57 -14.68 -14.23
C PHE A 103 0.39 -15.75 -13.75
N PHE A 104 1.69 -15.53 -13.97
CA PHE A 104 2.74 -16.25 -13.28
C PHE A 104 3.36 -15.32 -12.24
N LYS A 105 3.20 -15.65 -10.97
CA LYS A 105 3.52 -14.79 -9.82
C LYS A 105 4.87 -15.19 -9.23
N VAL A 106 5.86 -14.33 -9.40
CA VAL A 106 7.18 -14.49 -8.77
C VAL A 106 7.28 -13.55 -7.57
N CYS A 107 7.45 -14.10 -6.39
CA CYS A 107 7.63 -13.32 -5.17
C CYS A 107 9.10 -13.27 -4.76
N LEU A 108 9.65 -12.04 -4.62
CA LEU A 108 10.99 -11.81 -4.07
C LEU A 108 10.84 -11.53 -2.57
N MET A 109 11.29 -12.44 -1.73
CA MET A 109 11.17 -12.32 -0.28
C MET A 109 12.53 -12.54 0.40
N PRO A 110 13.44 -11.55 0.31
CA PRO A 110 14.76 -11.64 0.92
C PRO A 110 14.67 -11.67 2.44
N GLU A 111 15.77 -12.07 3.07
CA GLU A 111 15.89 -12.02 4.51
C GLU A 111 15.63 -10.59 5.03
N ARG A 112 14.86 -10.48 6.11
CA ARG A 112 14.41 -9.20 6.67
C ARG A 112 15.55 -8.26 7.03
N LYS A 113 16.64 -8.79 7.62
CA LYS A 113 17.80 -7.99 7.99
C LYS A 113 18.49 -7.39 6.77
N ALA A 114 18.68 -8.20 5.73
CA ALA A 114 19.26 -7.74 4.47
C ALA A 114 18.39 -6.69 3.76
N LEU A 115 17.05 -6.87 3.78
CA LEU A 115 16.12 -5.89 3.22
C LEU A 115 16.20 -4.56 3.96
N TYR A 116 16.22 -4.58 5.29
CA TYR A 116 16.29 -3.37 6.10
C TYR A 116 17.60 -2.61 5.87
N SER A 117 18.74 -3.31 5.84
CA SER A 117 20.04 -2.70 5.53
C SER A 117 20.04 -2.02 4.14
N LYS A 118 19.42 -2.66 3.14
CA LYS A 118 19.28 -2.04 1.81
C LYS A 118 18.37 -0.81 1.83
N CYS A 119 17.28 -0.83 2.59
CA CYS A 119 16.41 0.33 2.75
C CYS A 119 17.14 1.51 3.40
N ASP A 120 17.88 1.23 4.47
CA ASP A 120 18.63 2.25 5.22
C ASP A 120 19.74 2.87 4.35
N LYS A 121 20.51 2.03 3.64
CA LYS A 121 21.54 2.51 2.70
C LYS A 121 20.93 3.36 1.60
N ARG A 122 19.86 2.90 0.96
CA ARG A 122 19.19 3.65 -0.13
C ARG A 122 18.73 5.03 0.33
N PHE A 123 18.29 5.17 1.59
CA PHE A 123 17.89 6.48 2.10
C PHE A 123 19.09 7.42 2.27
N LEU A 124 20.25 6.91 2.71
CA LEU A 124 21.49 7.68 2.73
C LEU A 124 21.94 8.10 1.34
N ASP A 125 21.87 7.18 0.36
CA ASP A 125 22.17 7.49 -1.03
C ASP A 125 21.24 8.62 -1.56
N PHE A 126 19.96 8.69 -1.15
CA PHE A 126 19.06 9.79 -1.49
C PHE A 126 19.51 11.12 -0.88
N ILE A 127 19.97 11.13 0.38
CA ILE A 127 20.51 12.36 0.99
C ILE A 127 21.71 12.87 0.20
N GLU A 128 22.65 11.99 -0.14
CA GLU A 128 23.83 12.34 -0.96
C GLU A 128 23.45 12.88 -2.36
N GLN A 129 22.34 12.42 -2.92
CA GLN A 129 21.81 12.85 -4.21
C GLN A 129 20.97 14.13 -4.16
N GLY A 130 20.81 14.75 -2.99
CA GLY A 130 20.12 16.04 -2.85
C GLY A 130 18.66 15.96 -2.45
N ALA A 131 18.18 14.86 -1.87
CA ALA A 131 16.78 14.71 -1.44
C ALA A 131 16.30 15.82 -0.49
N ALA A 132 17.19 16.43 0.28
CA ALA A 132 16.84 17.58 1.14
C ALA A 132 16.48 18.83 0.31
N ASP A 133 17.15 19.08 -0.79
CA ASP A 133 16.85 20.21 -1.68
C ASP A 133 15.56 19.96 -2.45
N GLU A 134 15.28 18.70 -2.88
CA GLU A 134 13.99 18.32 -3.45
C GLU A 134 12.85 18.53 -2.46
N ALA A 135 13.04 18.15 -1.19
CA ALA A 135 12.04 18.36 -0.13
C ALA A 135 11.75 19.85 0.09
N ARG A 136 12.79 20.70 0.08
CA ARG A 136 12.65 22.17 0.18
C ARG A 136 11.89 22.75 -1.01
N ALA A 137 12.21 22.30 -2.22
CA ALA A 137 11.53 22.73 -3.44
C ALA A 137 10.05 22.34 -3.41
N LEU A 138 9.72 21.11 -2.97
CA LEU A 138 8.35 20.64 -2.88
C LEU A 138 7.54 21.38 -1.80
N ASP A 139 8.16 21.72 -0.67
CA ASP A 139 7.52 22.53 0.38
C ASP A 139 7.20 23.94 -0.10
N SER A 140 8.08 24.54 -0.93
CA SER A 140 7.90 25.90 -1.45
C SER A 140 6.69 26.04 -2.38
N ILE A 141 6.28 24.99 -3.06
CA ILE A 141 5.08 24.98 -3.94
C ILE A 141 3.78 24.63 -3.21
N ASN A 142 3.81 24.50 -1.90
CA ASN A 142 2.64 24.25 -1.04
C ASN A 142 1.73 23.11 -1.54
N VAL A 143 2.31 21.96 -1.85
CA VAL A 143 1.55 20.79 -2.29
C VAL A 143 0.57 20.37 -1.21
N SER A 144 -0.70 20.18 -1.59
CA SER A 144 -1.74 19.79 -0.64
C SER A 144 -1.36 18.49 0.11
N PRO A 145 -1.50 18.45 1.44
CA PRO A 145 -1.23 17.25 2.26
C PRO A 145 -2.05 16.03 1.86
N GLU A 146 -3.17 16.23 1.18
CA GLU A 146 -4.04 15.14 0.72
C GLU A 146 -3.48 14.40 -0.51
N LEU A 147 -2.58 15.02 -1.27
CA LEU A 147 -2.00 14.41 -2.46
C LEU A 147 -1.03 13.28 -2.11
N PRO A 148 -0.97 12.23 -2.94
CA PRO A 148 -0.04 11.10 -2.72
C PRO A 148 1.42 11.50 -2.62
N ALA A 149 1.85 12.53 -3.36
CA ALA A 149 3.22 13.05 -3.32
C ALA A 149 3.61 13.52 -1.91
N SER A 150 2.70 14.21 -1.19
CA SER A 150 2.93 14.70 0.18
C SER A 150 3.06 13.58 1.21
N LYS A 151 2.67 12.35 0.87
CA LYS A 151 2.74 11.16 1.72
C LYS A 151 3.97 10.28 1.45
N THR A 152 4.93 10.81 0.66
CA THR A 152 6.19 10.12 0.37
C THR A 152 6.99 9.91 1.66
N LEU A 153 7.47 8.67 1.87
CA LEU A 153 8.26 8.32 3.05
C LEU A 153 9.56 9.11 3.12
N GLY A 154 9.80 9.75 4.24
CA GLY A 154 10.97 10.61 4.50
C GLY A 154 10.79 12.06 4.07
N LEU A 155 9.76 12.40 3.29
CA LEU A 155 9.56 13.78 2.84
C LEU A 155 9.27 14.73 3.99
N LEU A 156 8.35 14.38 4.89
CA LEU A 156 7.99 15.22 6.03
C LEU A 156 9.17 15.46 6.97
N GLU A 157 9.96 14.43 7.21
CA GLU A 157 11.16 14.50 8.04
C GLU A 157 12.22 15.42 7.42
N LEU A 158 12.41 15.34 6.10
CA LEU A 158 13.32 16.23 5.38
C LEU A 158 12.81 17.67 5.30
N ILE A 159 11.51 17.89 5.16
CA ILE A 159 10.92 19.24 5.24
C ILE A 159 11.18 19.86 6.63
N LYS A 160 10.99 19.11 7.71
CA LYS A 160 11.29 19.58 9.06
C LYS A 160 12.77 19.94 9.23
N TYR A 161 13.67 19.10 8.69
CA TYR A 161 15.08 19.40 8.67
C TYR A 161 15.38 20.71 7.91
N THR A 162 14.82 20.90 6.72
CA THR A 162 15.07 22.11 5.92
C THR A 162 14.51 23.39 6.55
N LYS A 163 13.53 23.26 7.46
CA LYS A 163 13.00 24.36 8.30
C LYS A 163 13.77 24.58 9.59
N GLY A 164 14.76 23.75 9.90
CA GLY A 164 15.52 23.83 11.16
C GLY A 164 14.73 23.30 12.38
N GLU A 165 13.65 22.59 12.17
CA GLU A 165 12.83 21.97 13.24
C GLU A 165 13.39 20.62 13.71
N LEU A 166 14.29 20.03 12.93
CA LEU A 166 14.88 18.72 13.20
C LEU A 166 16.32 18.68 12.68
N GLU A 167 17.21 18.00 13.39
CA GLU A 167 18.56 17.72 12.91
C GLU A 167 18.54 16.68 11.77
N LEU A 168 19.52 16.74 10.86
CA LEU A 168 19.59 15.81 9.73
C LEU A 168 19.68 14.35 10.19
N SER A 169 20.45 14.06 11.22
CA SER A 169 20.58 12.71 11.80
C SER A 169 19.24 12.14 12.24
N ASP A 170 18.42 12.95 12.91
CA ASP A 170 17.13 12.56 13.43
C ASP A 170 16.10 12.39 12.28
N ALA A 171 16.15 13.27 11.28
CA ALA A 171 15.32 13.17 10.08
C ALA A 171 15.61 11.85 9.33
N VAL A 172 16.90 11.52 9.17
CA VAL A 172 17.34 10.26 8.53
C VAL A 172 16.86 9.05 9.33
N GLU A 173 17.06 9.03 10.65
CA GLU A 173 16.65 7.90 11.51
C GLU A 173 15.13 7.68 11.44
N GLN A 174 14.35 8.73 11.54
CA GLN A 174 12.87 8.65 11.47
C GLN A 174 12.40 8.16 10.10
N ALA A 175 12.96 8.67 9.01
CA ALA A 175 12.63 8.26 7.65
C ALA A 175 13.01 6.79 7.36
N GLN A 176 14.19 6.37 7.80
CA GLN A 176 14.62 4.97 7.72
C GLN A 176 13.69 4.06 8.52
N ARG A 177 13.29 4.46 9.73
CA ARG A 177 12.31 3.72 10.54
C ARG A 177 10.97 3.59 9.83
N ALA A 178 10.46 4.67 9.26
CA ALA A 178 9.21 4.65 8.51
C ALA A 178 9.28 3.71 7.29
N THR A 179 10.42 3.74 6.57
CA THR A 179 10.69 2.87 5.42
C THR A 179 10.75 1.40 5.84
N ARG A 180 11.45 1.05 6.94
CA ARG A 180 11.49 -0.31 7.46
C ARG A 180 10.10 -0.82 7.89
N LEU A 181 9.28 0.04 8.51
CA LEU A 181 7.91 -0.31 8.87
C LEU A 181 7.04 -0.56 7.62
N TYR A 182 7.24 0.23 6.56
CA TYR A 182 6.56 0.01 5.29
C TYR A 182 6.99 -1.32 4.65
N ALA A 183 8.29 -1.58 4.57
CA ALA A 183 8.84 -2.86 4.06
C ALA A 183 8.33 -4.07 4.87
N LYS A 184 8.22 -3.94 6.21
CA LYS A 184 7.61 -4.97 7.06
C LYS A 184 6.16 -5.24 6.68
N ARG A 185 5.37 -4.19 6.42
CA ARG A 185 3.97 -4.35 5.99
C ARG A 185 3.88 -5.06 4.65
N GLN A 186 4.76 -4.72 3.69
CA GLN A 186 4.82 -5.41 2.40
C GLN A 186 5.14 -6.91 2.57
N LEU A 187 6.20 -7.26 3.30
CA LEU A 187 6.57 -8.66 3.56
C LEU A 187 5.44 -9.44 4.23
N THR A 188 4.73 -8.81 5.18
CA THR A 188 3.59 -9.44 5.86
C THR A 188 2.45 -9.67 4.89
N TRP A 189 2.17 -8.70 4.03
CA TRP A 189 1.13 -8.81 3.03
C TRP A 189 1.43 -9.94 2.03
N PHE A 190 2.62 -9.96 1.45
CA PHE A 190 3.03 -10.99 0.49
C PHE A 190 2.96 -12.38 1.09
N ARG A 191 3.40 -12.56 2.33
CA ARG A 191 3.37 -13.85 3.02
C ARG A 191 1.96 -14.40 3.25
N HIS A 192 0.96 -13.54 3.41
CA HIS A 192 -0.38 -13.96 3.82
C HIS A 192 -1.47 -13.74 2.77
N GLN A 193 -1.18 -13.01 1.72
CA GLN A 193 -2.21 -12.60 0.74
C GLN A 193 -1.84 -12.94 -0.70
N LEU A 194 -0.58 -13.25 -0.99
CA LEU A 194 -0.15 -13.68 -2.30
C LEU A 194 0.06 -15.20 -2.28
N ASP A 195 -0.62 -15.88 -3.20
CA ASP A 195 -0.33 -17.29 -3.54
C ASP A 195 0.62 -17.24 -4.74
N GLU A 196 1.92 -17.35 -4.47
CA GLU A 196 2.97 -17.26 -5.48
C GLU A 196 3.22 -18.59 -6.19
N ASP A 197 3.50 -18.50 -7.50
CA ASP A 197 3.90 -19.68 -8.30
C ASP A 197 5.40 -19.99 -8.12
N PHE A 198 6.17 -18.96 -7.72
CA PHE A 198 7.59 -19.12 -7.44
C PHE A 198 8.10 -18.10 -6.39
N LEU A 199 8.81 -18.60 -5.38
CA LEU A 199 9.41 -17.81 -4.31
C LEU A 199 10.92 -17.71 -4.48
N ILE A 200 11.48 -16.49 -4.47
CA ILE A 200 12.92 -16.23 -4.48
C ILE A 200 13.32 -15.56 -3.18
N GLN A 201 14.13 -16.22 -2.37
CA GLN A 201 14.67 -15.65 -1.13
C GLN A 201 16.07 -15.06 -1.33
N ASN A 202 16.86 -15.62 -2.23
CA ASN A 202 18.22 -15.18 -2.53
C ASN A 202 18.45 -15.02 -4.03
N LEU A 203 18.56 -13.78 -4.49
CA LEU A 203 18.85 -13.43 -5.89
C LEU A 203 20.29 -13.75 -6.31
N SER A 204 21.21 -13.91 -5.38
CA SER A 204 22.62 -14.27 -5.69
C SER A 204 22.75 -15.75 -6.03
N CYS A 205 21.73 -16.57 -5.83
CA CYS A 205 21.74 -17.98 -6.20
C CYS A 205 21.39 -18.15 -7.69
N SER A 206 22.37 -18.34 -8.53
CA SER A 206 22.20 -18.53 -9.99
C SER A 206 21.28 -19.70 -10.32
N LYS A 207 21.30 -20.78 -9.55
CA LYS A 207 20.41 -21.93 -9.69
C LYS A 207 18.95 -21.53 -9.51
N THR A 208 18.63 -20.80 -8.44
CA THR A 208 17.26 -20.34 -8.17
C THR A 208 16.73 -19.44 -9.28
N VAL A 209 17.58 -18.55 -9.80
CA VAL A 209 17.21 -17.67 -10.92
C VAL A 209 16.97 -18.48 -12.19
N SER A 210 17.85 -19.45 -12.49
CA SER A 210 17.70 -20.35 -13.66
C SER A 210 16.42 -21.20 -13.59
N ASP A 211 16.09 -21.73 -12.42
CA ASP A 211 14.88 -22.53 -12.21
C ASP A 211 13.60 -21.67 -12.33
N CYS A 212 13.64 -20.44 -11.83
CA CYS A 212 12.55 -19.48 -12.05
C CYS A 212 12.33 -19.20 -13.53
N PHE A 213 13.42 -18.94 -14.27
CA PHE A 213 13.36 -18.69 -15.71
C PHE A 213 12.75 -19.86 -16.49
N LYS A 214 13.17 -21.10 -16.20
CA LYS A 214 12.57 -22.31 -16.81
C LYS A 214 11.06 -22.39 -16.57
N LYS A 215 10.61 -22.12 -15.34
CA LYS A 215 9.17 -22.12 -15.04
C LYS A 215 8.40 -21.02 -15.76
N ILE A 216 8.97 -19.83 -15.89
CA ILE A 216 8.39 -18.75 -16.69
C ILE A 216 8.26 -19.16 -18.16
N VAL A 217 9.32 -19.72 -18.75
CA VAL A 217 9.29 -20.21 -20.14
C VAL A 217 8.20 -21.27 -20.33
N ASN A 218 8.10 -22.23 -19.43
CA ASN A 218 7.06 -23.27 -19.49
C ASN A 218 5.64 -22.70 -19.35
N PHE A 219 5.46 -21.65 -18.56
CA PHE A 219 4.17 -20.97 -18.44
C PHE A 219 3.77 -20.21 -19.71
N LEU A 220 4.77 -19.72 -20.45
CA LEU A 220 4.57 -18.94 -21.67
C LEU A 220 4.29 -19.83 -22.91
N GLY A 221 4.53 -21.15 -22.81
CA GLY A 221 4.31 -22.15 -23.86
C GLY A 221 5.43 -22.17 -24.84
#